data_134fb1a85f0964d5267a974b0da79eae
#
_entry.id   134fb1a85f0964d5267a974b0da79eae
#
_cell.length_a   1.000
_cell.length_b   1.000
_cell.length_c   1.000
_cell.angle_alpha   90.00
_cell.angle_beta   90.00
_cell.angle_gamma   90.00
#
_symmetry.space_group_name_H-M   'P 1'
#
loop_
_entity.id
_entity.type
_entity.pdbx_description
1 polymer ?
#
loop_
_entity_poly.entity_id
_entity_poly.type
_entity_poly.pdbx_seq_one_letter_code
_entity_poly.pdbx_strand_id
1 'polypeptide(L)'
;CIRDRYKVSNNQVQKIMQVFKHVTKICIKKGLLKKDPFSDYKIKFDPVDPNFLTVDELKLIIQKKFSLRSLETTKDLFVFSCFTGLAFVDAMNLKRENITLAENGDMWIKITRQKTNIPSIIPVMDIAKSIIKKYENQNDSYVLPRSPHQHVNAYLKQIASSCGIKKNMTFHVGRHNKNCIFQAMR
;
A
#
# COMPACT_ATOMS: atom_id res chain seq x y z
N CYS A 1 -33.71 2.37 -8.02
CA CYS A 1 -32.49 1.76 -8.62
C CYS A 1 -31.72 0.96 -7.57
N ILE A 2 -31.07 -0.16 -7.98
CA ILE A 2 -30.25 -1.00 -7.06
C ILE A 2 -29.12 -0.14 -6.43
N ARG A 3 -28.52 0.76 -7.20
CA ARG A 3 -27.49 1.69 -6.74
C ARG A 3 -27.94 2.52 -5.53
N ASP A 4 -29.15 3.04 -5.57
CA ASP A 4 -29.66 3.94 -4.51
C ASP A 4 -30.02 3.15 -3.24
N ARG A 5 -30.52 1.92 -3.41
CA ARG A 5 -30.86 1.04 -2.29
C ARG A 5 -29.62 0.58 -1.51
N TYR A 6 -28.52 0.28 -2.19
CA TYR A 6 -27.29 -0.27 -1.55
C TYR A 6 -26.16 0.76 -1.39
N LYS A 7 -26.37 2.04 -1.72
CA LYS A 7 -25.37 3.13 -1.66
C LYS A 7 -24.02 2.76 -2.31
N VAL A 8 -24.08 2.06 -3.45
CA VAL A 8 -22.89 1.61 -4.18
C VAL A 8 -22.32 2.77 -5.00
N SER A 9 -21.01 3.02 -4.89
CA SER A 9 -20.36 4.10 -5.66
C SER A 9 -20.38 3.82 -7.16
N ASN A 10 -20.35 4.89 -8.00
CA ASN A 10 -20.30 4.73 -9.45
C ASN A 10 -19.14 3.83 -9.88
N ASN A 11 -17.96 4.03 -9.33
CA ASN A 11 -16.77 3.23 -9.66
C ASN A 11 -16.93 1.73 -9.34
N GLN A 12 -17.66 1.38 -8.27
CA GLN A 12 -18.00 -0.01 -8.00
C GLN A 12 -18.96 -0.59 -9.02
N VAL A 13 -19.99 0.18 -9.42
CA VAL A 13 -20.91 -0.22 -10.49
C VAL A 13 -20.15 -0.43 -11.80
N GLN A 14 -19.25 0.47 -12.17
CA GLN A 14 -18.46 0.36 -13.40
C GLN A 14 -17.57 -0.90 -13.40
N LYS A 15 -16.97 -1.26 -12.26
CA LYS A 15 -16.19 -2.51 -12.12
C LYS A 15 -17.07 -3.74 -12.32
N ILE A 16 -18.27 -3.75 -11.75
CA ILE A 16 -19.22 -4.85 -11.94
C ILE A 16 -19.61 -4.94 -13.44
N MET A 17 -19.89 -3.82 -14.07
CA MET A 17 -20.22 -3.78 -15.49
C MET A 17 -19.06 -4.25 -16.39
N GLN A 18 -17.81 -4.00 -16.01
CA GLN A 18 -16.64 -4.58 -16.72
C GLN A 18 -16.66 -6.12 -16.69
N VAL A 19 -16.99 -6.69 -15.54
CA VAL A 19 -17.11 -8.16 -15.41
C VAL A 19 -18.25 -8.68 -16.27
N PHE A 20 -19.43 -8.06 -16.23
CA PHE A 20 -20.56 -8.45 -17.09
C PHE A 20 -20.22 -8.38 -18.57
N LYS A 21 -19.61 -7.28 -19.04
CA LYS A 21 -19.17 -7.16 -20.44
C LYS A 21 -18.12 -8.23 -20.80
N HIS A 22 -17.30 -8.65 -19.89
CA HIS A 22 -16.34 -9.73 -20.13
C HIS A 22 -17.06 -11.08 -20.30
N VAL A 23 -18.01 -11.39 -19.42
CA VAL A 23 -18.81 -12.62 -19.49
C VAL A 23 -19.63 -12.66 -20.78
N THR A 24 -20.31 -11.57 -21.17
CA THR A 24 -21.08 -11.54 -22.41
C THR A 24 -20.20 -11.75 -23.65
N LYS A 25 -18.99 -11.22 -23.69
CA LYS A 25 -18.02 -11.50 -24.75
C LYS A 25 -17.65 -12.98 -24.85
N ILE A 26 -17.49 -13.67 -23.72
CA ILE A 26 -17.25 -15.12 -23.67
C ILE A 26 -18.48 -15.88 -24.21
N CYS A 27 -19.68 -15.49 -23.78
CA CYS A 27 -20.92 -16.10 -24.26
C CYS A 27 -21.12 -15.94 -25.78
N ILE A 28 -20.78 -14.77 -26.33
CA ILE A 28 -20.82 -14.56 -27.78
C ILE A 28 -19.79 -15.46 -28.50
N LYS A 29 -18.55 -15.54 -28.00
CA LYS A 29 -17.53 -16.43 -28.59
C LYS A 29 -17.96 -17.93 -28.57
N LYS A 30 -18.73 -18.33 -27.57
CA LYS A 30 -19.26 -19.69 -27.44
C LYS A 30 -20.57 -19.91 -28.21
N GLY A 31 -21.09 -18.90 -28.92
CA GLY A 31 -22.37 -18.99 -29.64
C GLY A 31 -23.62 -18.99 -28.76
N LEU A 32 -23.46 -18.71 -27.44
CA LEU A 32 -24.59 -18.66 -26.50
C LEU A 32 -25.40 -17.36 -26.58
N LEU A 33 -24.78 -16.29 -27.10
CA LEU A 33 -25.42 -15.00 -27.35
C LEU A 33 -25.14 -14.53 -28.78
N LYS A 34 -26.18 -14.04 -29.46
CA LYS A 34 -26.05 -13.50 -30.81
C LYS A 34 -25.55 -12.06 -30.85
N LYS A 35 -25.86 -11.26 -29.84
CA LYS A 35 -25.48 -9.84 -29.74
C LYS A 35 -25.06 -9.49 -28.31
N ASP A 36 -24.18 -8.49 -28.17
CA ASP A 36 -23.78 -7.96 -26.87
C ASP A 36 -24.92 -7.08 -26.31
N PRO A 37 -25.61 -7.47 -25.22
CA PRO A 37 -26.67 -6.65 -24.63
C PRO A 37 -26.14 -5.35 -24.03
N PHE A 38 -24.81 -5.21 -23.86
CA PHE A 38 -24.15 -4.02 -23.32
C PHE A 38 -23.32 -3.26 -24.37
N SER A 39 -23.59 -3.46 -25.68
CA SER A 39 -22.87 -2.77 -26.77
C SER A 39 -22.82 -1.26 -26.56
N ASP A 40 -23.96 -0.67 -26.19
CA ASP A 40 -24.11 0.79 -26.06
C ASP A 40 -23.70 1.33 -24.69
N TYR A 41 -23.43 0.43 -23.73
CA TYR A 41 -23.02 0.84 -22.39
C TYR A 41 -21.54 1.24 -22.38
N LYS A 42 -21.27 2.53 -22.20
CA LYS A 42 -19.92 3.08 -22.05
C LYS A 42 -19.50 3.07 -20.58
N ILE A 43 -18.42 2.40 -20.26
CA ILE A 43 -17.83 2.39 -18.92
C ILE A 43 -17.16 3.75 -18.68
N LYS A 44 -17.61 4.48 -17.65
CA LYS A 44 -17.07 5.77 -17.26
C LYS A 44 -16.81 5.79 -15.75
N PHE A 45 -15.53 5.82 -15.38
CA PHE A 45 -15.12 5.96 -13.98
C PHE A 45 -15.09 7.42 -13.56
N ASP A 46 -15.50 7.69 -12.33
CA ASP A 46 -15.30 8.98 -11.71
C ASP A 46 -13.82 9.12 -11.32
N PRO A 47 -13.23 10.32 -11.49
CA PRO A 47 -11.88 10.58 -11.03
C PRO A 47 -11.82 10.38 -9.52
N VAL A 48 -10.75 9.75 -9.06
CA VAL A 48 -10.48 9.53 -7.63
C VAL A 48 -9.19 10.26 -7.31
N ASP A 49 -9.26 11.24 -6.40
CA ASP A 49 -8.05 11.86 -5.88
C ASP A 49 -7.23 10.83 -5.11
N PRO A 50 -5.98 10.57 -5.50
CA PRO A 50 -5.14 9.66 -4.77
C PRO A 50 -4.83 10.26 -3.39
N ASN A 51 -5.25 9.58 -2.32
CA ASN A 51 -4.85 9.92 -0.97
C ASN A 51 -3.33 9.69 -0.83
N PHE A 52 -2.56 10.77 -0.88
CA PHE A 52 -1.14 10.74 -0.52
C PHE A 52 -0.86 11.78 0.56
N LEU A 53 0.16 11.52 1.37
CA LEU A 53 0.62 12.48 2.38
C LEU A 53 1.55 13.50 1.72
N THR A 54 1.48 14.74 2.18
CA THR A 54 2.49 15.73 1.85
C THR A 54 3.79 15.41 2.59
N VAL A 55 4.89 16.00 2.15
CA VAL A 55 6.20 15.84 2.82
C VAL A 55 6.12 16.29 4.28
N ASP A 56 5.40 17.40 4.54
CA ASP A 56 5.25 17.94 5.90
C ASP A 56 4.37 17.05 6.78
N GLU A 57 3.28 16.50 6.27
CA GLU A 57 2.48 15.50 6.98
C GLU A 57 3.30 14.26 7.35
N LEU A 58 4.15 13.80 6.43
CA LEU A 58 5.03 12.67 6.70
C LEU A 58 6.09 13.01 7.75
N LYS A 59 6.69 14.21 7.71
CA LYS A 59 7.63 14.69 8.74
C LYS A 59 6.96 14.72 10.11
N LEU A 60 5.71 15.22 10.21
CA LEU A 60 4.96 15.21 11.47
C LEU A 60 4.80 13.80 12.03
N ILE A 61 4.48 12.82 11.18
CA ILE A 61 4.36 11.42 11.59
C ILE A 61 5.70 10.88 12.10
N ILE A 62 6.79 11.12 11.37
CA ILE A 62 8.15 10.65 11.73
C ILE A 62 8.59 11.22 13.08
N GLN A 63 8.37 12.51 13.32
CA GLN A 63 8.79 13.20 14.53
C GLN A 63 7.95 12.85 15.75
N LYS A 64 6.69 12.44 15.54
CA LYS A 64 5.78 12.09 16.64
C LYS A 64 6.24 10.84 17.35
N LYS A 65 6.40 10.93 18.67
CA LYS A 65 6.68 9.79 19.54
C LYS A 65 5.40 9.31 20.19
N PHE A 66 5.22 8.01 20.28
CA PHE A 66 4.06 7.40 20.92
C PHE A 66 4.52 6.54 22.10
N SER A 67 3.91 6.73 23.27
CA SER A 67 4.17 5.91 24.45
C SER A 67 3.67 4.48 24.30
N LEU A 68 2.58 4.30 23.53
CA LEU A 68 2.01 2.98 23.26
C LEU A 68 2.85 2.27 22.17
N ARG A 69 3.46 1.14 22.55
CA ARG A 69 4.33 0.34 21.67
C ARG A 69 3.65 -0.03 20.34
N SER A 70 2.35 -0.34 20.37
CA SER A 70 1.60 -0.71 19.15
C SER A 70 1.51 0.44 18.15
N LEU A 71 1.31 1.68 18.61
CA LEU A 71 1.28 2.87 17.76
C LEU A 71 2.68 3.17 17.21
N GLU A 72 3.70 3.10 18.06
CA GLU A 72 5.09 3.33 17.65
C GLU A 72 5.53 2.31 16.60
N THR A 73 5.25 1.02 16.81
CA THR A 73 5.52 -0.03 15.82
C THR A 73 4.77 0.21 14.51
N THR A 74 3.49 0.57 14.60
CA THR A 74 2.67 0.85 13.41
C THR A 74 3.21 2.04 12.62
N LYS A 75 3.65 3.10 13.31
CA LYS A 75 4.31 4.24 12.70
C LYS A 75 5.56 3.81 11.94
N ASP A 76 6.42 3.02 12.57
CA ASP A 76 7.66 2.55 11.94
C ASP A 76 7.37 1.69 10.71
N LEU A 77 6.40 0.77 10.78
CA LEU A 77 5.97 -0.05 9.65
C LEU A 77 5.48 0.82 8.48
N PHE A 78 4.68 1.85 8.78
CA PHE A 78 4.16 2.77 7.78
C PHE A 78 5.27 3.62 7.14
N VAL A 79 6.14 4.22 7.96
CA VAL A 79 7.29 4.99 7.49
C VAL A 79 8.21 4.12 6.64
N PHE A 80 8.50 2.91 7.07
CA PHE A 80 9.29 1.95 6.29
C PHE A 80 8.67 1.70 4.90
N SER A 81 7.35 1.51 4.83
CA SER A 81 6.65 1.37 3.54
C SER A 81 6.73 2.62 2.67
N CYS A 82 6.68 3.82 3.28
CA CYS A 82 6.83 5.09 2.55
C CYS A 82 8.19 5.18 1.84
N PHE A 83 9.27 4.73 2.48
CA PHE A 83 10.63 4.84 1.94
C PHE A 83 11.04 3.64 1.06
N THR A 84 10.44 2.47 1.24
CA THR A 84 10.76 1.28 0.44
C THR A 84 9.76 1.01 -0.69
N GLY A 85 8.52 1.48 -0.55
CA GLY A 85 7.41 1.19 -1.47
C GLY A 85 6.92 -0.25 -1.40
N LEU A 86 7.26 -0.98 -0.33
CA LEU A 86 6.80 -2.34 -0.11
C LEU A 86 5.29 -2.37 0.17
N ALA A 87 4.61 -3.36 -0.39
CA ALA A 87 3.24 -3.66 0.00
C ALA A 87 3.22 -4.25 1.42
N PHE A 88 2.08 -4.18 2.10
CA PHE A 88 1.93 -4.70 3.46
C PHE A 88 2.43 -6.14 3.59
N VAL A 89 1.99 -7.01 2.69
CA VAL A 89 2.36 -8.43 2.72
C VAL A 89 3.86 -8.63 2.51
N ASP A 90 4.46 -7.88 1.57
CA ASP A 90 5.89 -7.96 1.29
C ASP A 90 6.72 -7.43 2.48
N ALA A 91 6.26 -6.35 3.14
CA ALA A 91 6.90 -5.80 4.33
C ALA A 91 6.81 -6.77 5.54
N MET A 92 5.64 -7.41 5.75
CA MET A 92 5.45 -8.37 6.85
C MET A 92 6.22 -9.69 6.65
N ASN A 93 6.50 -10.06 5.40
CA ASN A 93 7.24 -11.27 5.05
C ASN A 93 8.72 -10.99 4.73
N LEU A 94 9.19 -9.76 4.94
CA LEU A 94 10.58 -9.40 4.71
C LEU A 94 11.47 -10.07 5.74
N LYS A 95 12.32 -10.96 5.26
CA LYS A 95 13.30 -11.67 6.09
C LYS A 95 14.66 -10.99 6.04
N ARG A 96 15.51 -11.26 7.04
CA ARG A 96 16.88 -10.73 7.12
C ARG A 96 17.73 -11.18 5.94
N GLU A 97 17.53 -12.40 5.45
CA GLU A 97 18.19 -12.94 4.24
C GLU A 97 17.90 -12.14 2.96
N ASN A 98 16.82 -11.37 2.95
CA ASN A 98 16.47 -10.50 1.81
C ASN A 98 17.24 -9.17 1.81
N ILE A 99 18.01 -8.89 2.87
CA ILE A 99 18.84 -7.68 2.97
C ILE A 99 20.25 -8.02 2.56
N THR A 100 20.77 -7.27 1.60
CA THR A 100 22.15 -7.40 1.14
C THR A 100 22.88 -6.07 1.31
N LEU A 101 24.13 -6.15 1.78
CA LEU A 101 25.05 -5.01 1.82
C LEU A 101 25.91 -5.05 0.56
N ALA A 102 26.04 -3.94 -0.13
CA ALA A 102 26.99 -3.76 -1.22
C ALA A 102 28.37 -3.38 -0.65
N GLU A 103 29.43 -3.53 -1.45
CA GLU A 103 30.82 -3.21 -1.06
C GLU A 103 31.00 -1.76 -0.61
N ASN A 104 30.21 -0.84 -1.16
CA ASN A 104 30.20 0.58 -0.79
C ASN A 104 29.40 0.89 0.50
N GLY A 105 28.90 -0.14 1.20
CA GLY A 105 28.07 0.01 2.40
C GLY A 105 26.58 0.31 2.15
N ASP A 106 26.15 0.37 0.91
CA ASP A 106 24.74 0.53 0.59
C ASP A 106 23.94 -0.74 0.90
N MET A 107 22.78 -0.53 1.50
CA MET A 107 21.88 -1.62 1.85
C MET A 107 20.79 -1.75 0.79
N TRP A 108 20.50 -2.99 0.38
CA TRP A 108 19.50 -3.30 -0.63
C TRP A 108 18.55 -4.39 -0.12
N ILE A 109 17.28 -4.25 -0.48
CA ILE A 109 16.26 -5.28 -0.27
C ILE A 109 16.05 -6.00 -1.60
N LYS A 110 16.25 -7.32 -1.60
CA LYS A 110 15.99 -8.20 -2.75
C LYS A 110 14.82 -9.11 -2.42
N ILE A 111 13.68 -8.93 -3.09
CA ILE A 111 12.47 -9.73 -2.89
C ILE A 111 11.81 -10.08 -4.21
N THR A 112 11.04 -11.16 -4.21
CA THR A 112 10.02 -11.42 -5.23
C THR A 112 8.67 -10.99 -4.69
N ARG A 113 7.99 -10.06 -5.38
CA ARG A 113 6.69 -9.52 -4.94
C ARG A 113 5.63 -10.60 -4.94
N GLN A 114 4.96 -10.81 -3.83
CA GLN A 114 3.98 -11.88 -3.68
C GLN A 114 2.78 -11.75 -4.65
N LYS A 115 2.31 -10.54 -4.92
CA LYS A 115 1.14 -10.32 -5.78
C LYS A 115 1.41 -10.54 -7.28
N THR A 116 2.61 -10.25 -7.75
CA THR A 116 2.95 -10.20 -9.19
C THR A 116 4.02 -11.19 -9.58
N ASN A 117 4.65 -11.85 -8.62
CA ASN A 117 5.80 -12.74 -8.78
C ASN A 117 6.99 -12.09 -9.53
N ILE A 118 7.11 -10.75 -9.43
CA ILE A 118 8.18 -9.98 -10.09
C ILE A 118 9.32 -9.74 -9.10
N PRO A 119 10.57 -10.08 -9.44
CA PRO A 119 11.75 -9.72 -8.66
C PRO A 119 11.85 -8.18 -8.54
N SER A 120 12.21 -7.72 -7.36
CA SER A 120 12.36 -6.28 -7.08
C SER A 120 13.58 -6.05 -6.22
N ILE A 121 14.44 -5.13 -6.64
CA ILE A 121 15.61 -4.67 -5.91
C ILE A 121 15.33 -3.23 -5.47
N ILE A 122 15.40 -2.96 -4.18
CA ILE A 122 15.01 -1.68 -3.58
C ILE A 122 16.17 -1.15 -2.75
N PRO A 123 16.69 0.06 -3.03
CA PRO A 123 17.67 0.70 -2.19
C PRO A 123 17.05 1.08 -0.84
N VAL A 124 17.77 0.87 0.24
CA VAL A 124 17.31 1.20 1.60
C VAL A 124 17.87 2.55 2.00
N MET A 125 16.99 3.53 2.15
CA MET A 125 17.33 4.88 2.60
C MET A 125 17.63 4.91 4.10
N ASP A 126 18.32 5.93 4.59
CA ASP A 126 18.79 6.03 5.97
C ASP A 126 17.68 5.91 7.02
N ILE A 127 16.52 6.49 6.73
CA ILE A 127 15.34 6.35 7.61
C ILE A 127 14.90 4.88 7.69
N ALA A 128 14.88 4.17 6.57
CA ALA A 128 14.53 2.76 6.56
C ALA A 128 15.64 1.91 7.21
N LYS A 129 16.93 2.26 7.03
CA LYS A 129 18.07 1.63 7.73
C LYS A 129 17.94 1.76 9.25
N SER A 130 17.58 2.96 9.74
CA SER A 130 17.38 3.18 11.18
C SER A 130 16.24 2.35 11.77
N ILE A 131 15.16 2.15 11.00
CA ILE A 131 14.06 1.28 11.42
C ILE A 131 14.51 -0.19 11.45
N ILE A 132 15.23 -0.67 10.44
CA ILE A 132 15.79 -2.03 10.43
C ILE A 132 16.66 -2.25 11.66
N LYS A 133 17.57 -1.32 11.95
CA LYS A 133 18.47 -1.40 13.12
C LYS A 133 17.70 -1.38 14.45
N LYS A 134 16.61 -0.61 14.56
CA LYS A 134 15.73 -0.57 15.75
C LYS A 134 15.18 -1.95 16.12
N TYR A 135 14.90 -2.79 15.12
CA TYR A 135 14.33 -4.13 15.30
C TYR A 135 15.34 -5.27 15.12
N GLU A 136 16.64 -4.97 15.04
CA GLU A 136 17.69 -5.96 14.79
C GLU A 136 17.81 -7.02 15.89
N ASN A 137 17.64 -6.62 17.15
CA ASN A 137 17.80 -7.50 18.31
C ASN A 137 16.55 -8.34 18.63
N GLN A 138 15.53 -8.33 17.79
CA GLN A 138 14.43 -9.26 17.95
C GLN A 138 14.84 -10.63 17.42
N ASN A 139 14.70 -11.66 18.25
CA ASN A 139 15.03 -13.07 17.90
C ASN A 139 14.09 -13.65 16.84
N ASP A 140 13.79 -12.89 15.80
CA ASP A 140 12.90 -13.26 14.71
C ASP A 140 13.68 -13.22 13.39
N SER A 141 13.41 -14.17 12.51
CA SER A 141 13.94 -14.20 11.14
C SER A 141 13.43 -13.03 10.28
N TYR A 142 12.35 -12.37 10.72
CA TYR A 142 11.77 -11.22 10.04
C TYR A 142 12.46 -9.92 10.45
N VAL A 143 12.49 -8.98 9.50
CA VAL A 143 13.11 -7.65 9.68
C VAL A 143 12.25 -6.73 10.54
N LEU A 144 10.93 -6.85 10.41
CA LEU A 144 9.94 -5.98 11.05
C LEU A 144 8.98 -6.79 11.92
N PRO A 145 8.48 -6.20 13.02
CA PRO A 145 7.47 -6.85 13.85
C PRO A 145 6.20 -7.14 13.05
N ARG A 146 5.71 -8.37 13.15
CA ARG A 146 4.49 -8.79 12.45
C ARG A 146 3.24 -8.29 13.17
N SER A 147 2.31 -7.75 12.41
CA SER A 147 1.03 -7.27 12.92
C SER A 147 -0.10 -7.55 11.92
N PRO A 148 -1.33 -7.85 12.38
CA PRO A 148 -2.46 -8.03 11.49
C PRO A 148 -2.80 -6.73 10.73
N HIS A 149 -3.10 -6.85 9.43
CA HIS A 149 -3.38 -5.71 8.56
C HIS A 149 -4.50 -4.80 9.09
N GLN A 150 -5.55 -5.39 9.67
CA GLN A 150 -6.67 -4.64 10.24
C GLN A 150 -6.24 -3.76 11.42
N HIS A 151 -5.39 -4.28 12.31
CA HIS A 151 -4.88 -3.53 13.47
C HIS A 151 -3.98 -2.39 13.02
N VAL A 152 -3.10 -2.63 12.04
CA VAL A 152 -2.23 -1.58 11.48
C VAL A 152 -3.07 -0.44 10.91
N ASN A 153 -4.11 -0.73 10.12
CA ASN A 153 -4.97 0.33 9.58
C ASN A 153 -5.79 1.06 10.65
N ALA A 154 -6.21 0.38 11.72
CA ALA A 154 -6.89 1.01 12.85
C ALA A 154 -5.95 1.99 13.60
N TYR A 155 -4.72 1.56 13.88
CA TYR A 155 -3.71 2.41 14.51
C TYR A 155 -3.25 3.56 13.61
N LEU A 156 -3.17 3.37 12.30
CA LEU A 156 -2.85 4.46 11.36
C LEU A 156 -3.88 5.60 11.40
N LYS A 157 -5.16 5.28 11.61
CA LYS A 157 -6.18 6.32 11.80
C LYS A 157 -5.98 7.11 13.10
N GLN A 158 -5.57 6.43 14.18
CA GLN A 158 -5.24 7.09 15.45
C GLN A 158 -4.00 7.97 15.31
N ILE A 159 -2.97 7.50 14.62
CA ILE A 159 -1.75 8.26 14.30
C ILE A 159 -2.12 9.51 13.50
N ALA A 160 -2.93 9.38 12.44
CA ALA A 160 -3.41 10.50 11.64
C ALA A 160 -4.12 11.55 12.50
N SER A 161 -5.06 11.12 13.32
CA SER A 161 -5.79 12.00 14.24
C SER A 161 -4.83 12.72 15.20
N SER A 162 -3.88 12.01 15.79
CA SER A 162 -2.88 12.57 16.70
C SER A 162 -1.93 13.60 16.05
N CYS A 163 -1.76 13.51 14.72
CA CYS A 163 -0.95 14.44 13.93
C CYS A 163 -1.80 15.54 13.26
N GLY A 164 -3.12 15.59 13.50
CA GLY A 164 -4.02 16.56 12.87
C GLY A 164 -4.26 16.31 11.37
N ILE A 165 -3.95 15.12 10.87
CA ILE A 165 -4.10 14.74 9.46
C ILE A 165 -5.54 14.27 9.23
N LYS A 166 -6.30 15.01 8.39
CA LYS A 166 -7.71 14.69 8.08
C LYS A 166 -7.88 13.61 7.02
N LYS A 167 -6.79 13.18 6.37
CA LYS A 167 -6.81 12.16 5.31
C LYS A 167 -7.04 10.76 5.90
N ASN A 168 -7.77 9.91 5.16
CA ASN A 168 -7.96 8.53 5.56
C ASN A 168 -6.67 7.73 5.35
N MET A 169 -5.86 7.64 6.40
CA MET A 169 -4.60 6.90 6.38
C MET A 169 -4.84 5.40 6.40
N THR A 170 -4.28 4.73 5.41
CA THR A 170 -4.15 3.26 5.33
C THR A 170 -2.72 2.90 4.97
N PHE A 171 -2.32 1.67 5.20
CA PHE A 171 -0.96 1.23 4.83
C PHE A 171 -0.66 1.41 3.34
N HIS A 172 -1.68 1.30 2.49
CA HIS A 172 -1.54 1.49 1.05
C HIS A 172 -1.13 2.92 0.66
N VAL A 173 -1.56 3.92 1.42
CA VAL A 173 -1.15 5.33 1.24
C VAL A 173 0.37 5.48 1.36
N GLY A 174 1.00 4.78 2.29
CA GLY A 174 2.46 4.78 2.45
C GLY A 174 3.19 4.36 1.18
N ARG A 175 2.70 3.33 0.50
CA ARG A 175 3.28 2.86 -0.77
C ARG A 175 3.18 3.91 -1.89
N HIS A 176 2.08 4.67 -1.96
CA HIS A 176 1.92 5.74 -2.94
C HIS A 176 2.85 6.92 -2.68
N ASN A 177 3.20 7.18 -1.42
CA ASN A 177 4.09 8.27 -1.04
C ASN A 177 5.53 8.09 -1.51
N LYS A 178 5.98 6.87 -1.83
CA LYS A 178 7.34 6.64 -2.34
C LYS A 178 7.69 7.58 -3.50
N ASN A 179 6.78 7.77 -4.44
CA ASN A 179 7.02 8.63 -5.61
C ASN A 179 7.17 10.10 -5.20
N CYS A 180 6.37 10.59 -4.25
CA CYS A 180 6.46 11.96 -3.75
C CYS A 180 7.77 12.20 -2.97
N ILE A 181 8.21 11.21 -2.18
CA ILE A 181 9.47 11.28 -1.41
C ILE A 181 10.66 11.34 -2.37
N PHE A 182 10.71 10.48 -3.39
CA PHE A 182 11.80 10.49 -4.37
C PHE A 182 11.86 11.77 -5.19
N GLN A 183 10.72 12.42 -5.45
CA GLN A 183 10.69 13.73 -6.13
C GLN A 183 11.16 14.88 -5.24
N ALA A 184 10.87 14.83 -3.94
CA ALA A 184 11.25 15.86 -2.98
C ALA A 184 12.73 15.77 -2.53
N MET A 185 13.41 14.65 -2.83
CA MET A 185 14.83 14.42 -2.51
C MET A 185 15.77 14.64 -3.71
N ARG A 186 15.25 15.02 -4.87
CA ARG A 186 16.00 15.48 -6.04
C ARG A 186 16.17 16.99 -6.01
#